data_1d627e24a352a55f0af5054639c0d852
#
_entry.id   1d627e24a352a55f0af5054639c0d852
#
_cell.length_a   1.000
_cell.length_b   1.000
_cell.length_c   1.000
_cell.angle_alpha   90.00
_cell.angle_beta   90.00
_cell.angle_gamma   90.00
#
_symmetry.space_group_name_H-M   'P 1'
#
loop_
_entity.id
_entity.type
_entity.pdbx_description
1 polymer ?
#
loop_
_entity_poly.entity_id
_entity_poly.type
_entity_poly.pdbx_seq_one_letter_code
_entity_poly.pdbx_strand_id
1 'polypeptide(L)'
;VPLTLVTGPANAEKAGHVLAAYRAALSHEPLLVVPTFADVEHYRRELAASGAVFGVGVVRFGGLMGEVARRTGVGGRPLAPLARERLAVAAIGRARLSALAGSAATPGFAHALLRLVDELSERRIDPGRWWAAMRAWGEREPGRAAYAEELARVYGAYRDALRDIGRRDRAQHDLAALDALRLRPAAWRGTPVFVYGFDDLTPVQRDAIETLAVHAGARVTVSLTYEPGRAAFAGRGATFQELMALGPEHVELPARTEHYARPALHALERALFEDGEGERPDPGDALLLLEGGGERAELELVGAHVARLIARGGFAPEDVAIVLREPREHVALVRQVLTEL
;
A
#
# COMPACT_ATOMS: atom_id res chain seq x y z
N VAL A 1 14.49 -20.67 -5.02
CA VAL A 1 14.48 -19.21 -4.92
C VAL A 1 14.41 -18.86 -3.44
N PRO A 2 15.22 -17.94 -2.92
CA PRO A 2 15.19 -17.56 -1.49
C PRO A 2 14.00 -16.65 -1.16
N LEU A 3 12.81 -17.03 -1.59
CA LEU A 3 11.54 -16.35 -1.34
C LEU A 3 10.66 -17.26 -0.48
N THR A 4 10.15 -16.73 0.62
CA THR A 4 9.13 -17.36 1.46
C THR A 4 7.85 -16.55 1.36
N LEU A 5 6.74 -17.16 1.00
CA LEU A 5 5.41 -16.54 0.98
C LEU A 5 4.59 -17.07 2.16
N VAL A 6 4.25 -16.20 3.08
CA VAL A 6 3.42 -16.52 4.26
C VAL A 6 2.01 -16.04 4.00
N THR A 7 1.05 -16.95 3.95
CA THR A 7 -0.37 -16.63 3.77
C THR A 7 -1.22 -17.10 4.93
N GLY A 8 -2.44 -16.71 4.97
CA GLY A 8 -3.45 -17.10 5.97
C GLY A 8 -4.53 -16.05 6.10
N PRO A 9 -5.66 -16.37 6.73
CA PRO A 9 -6.77 -15.46 6.98
C PRO A 9 -6.38 -14.33 7.95
N ALA A 10 -7.32 -13.46 8.28
CA ALA A 10 -7.19 -12.54 9.40
C ALA A 10 -6.88 -13.31 10.70
N ASN A 11 -6.10 -12.71 11.60
CA ASN A 11 -5.71 -13.31 12.88
C ASN A 11 -4.97 -14.66 12.82
N ALA A 12 -4.39 -15.03 11.68
CA ALA A 12 -3.56 -16.24 11.55
C ALA A 12 -2.14 -16.06 12.13
N GLU A 13 -1.88 -15.02 12.92
CA GLU A 13 -0.58 -14.73 13.57
C GLU A 13 0.59 -14.52 12.58
N LYS A 14 0.29 -14.04 11.38
CA LYS A 14 1.33 -13.75 10.38
C LYS A 14 2.40 -12.77 10.88
N ALA A 15 2.01 -11.78 11.70
CA ALA A 15 2.94 -10.84 12.33
C ALA A 15 3.99 -11.56 13.18
N GLY A 16 3.54 -12.42 14.10
CA GLY A 16 4.43 -13.20 14.96
C GLY A 16 5.40 -14.05 14.17
N HIS A 17 4.92 -14.73 13.13
CA HIS A 17 5.75 -15.55 12.25
C HIS A 17 6.84 -14.71 11.54
N VAL A 18 6.47 -13.59 10.92
CA VAL A 18 7.40 -12.71 10.19
C VAL A 18 8.40 -12.06 11.16
N LEU A 19 7.94 -11.57 12.32
CA LEU A 19 8.82 -10.94 13.31
C LEU A 19 9.78 -11.92 13.97
N ALA A 20 9.38 -13.18 14.18
CA ALA A 20 10.28 -14.22 14.67
C ALA A 20 11.41 -14.49 13.66
N ALA A 21 11.07 -14.62 12.37
CA ALA A 21 12.05 -14.80 11.31
C ALA A 21 12.96 -13.55 11.16
N TYR A 22 12.39 -12.35 11.29
CA TYR A 22 13.17 -11.10 11.29
C TYR A 22 14.16 -11.05 12.45
N ARG A 23 13.72 -11.37 13.68
CA ARG A 23 14.59 -11.40 14.87
C ARG A 23 15.73 -12.42 14.72
N ALA A 24 15.45 -13.58 14.15
CA ALA A 24 16.47 -14.58 13.86
C ALA A 24 17.53 -14.13 12.83
N ALA A 25 17.20 -13.12 12.01
CA ALA A 25 18.08 -12.58 10.98
C ALA A 25 18.85 -11.33 11.39
N LEU A 26 18.73 -10.83 12.63
CA LEU A 26 19.29 -9.53 13.08
C LEU A 26 20.80 -9.39 12.85
N SER A 27 21.56 -10.47 12.93
CA SER A 27 23.01 -10.47 12.63
C SER A 27 23.35 -10.12 11.18
N HIS A 28 22.37 -10.14 10.28
CA HIS A 28 22.50 -9.80 8.86
C HIS A 28 21.90 -8.43 8.51
N GLU A 29 21.60 -7.61 9.51
CA GLU A 29 21.00 -6.26 9.35
C GLU A 29 19.74 -6.28 8.43
N PRO A 30 18.71 -7.07 8.77
CA PRO A 30 17.54 -7.25 7.90
C PRO A 30 16.73 -5.97 7.77
N LEU A 31 15.95 -5.88 6.68
CA LEU A 31 14.97 -4.81 6.49
C LEU A 31 13.55 -5.36 6.66
N LEU A 32 12.77 -4.75 7.55
CA LEU A 32 11.32 -4.92 7.64
C LEU A 32 10.64 -3.78 6.87
N VAL A 33 9.92 -4.14 5.82
CA VAL A 33 9.25 -3.21 4.93
C VAL A 33 7.76 -3.22 5.24
N VAL A 34 7.21 -2.06 5.59
CA VAL A 34 5.82 -1.87 6.02
C VAL A 34 5.16 -0.73 5.25
N PRO A 35 3.80 -0.68 5.18
CA PRO A 35 3.09 0.26 4.32
C PRO A 35 3.22 1.72 4.75
N THR A 36 3.01 2.01 6.04
CA THR A 36 2.83 3.37 6.55
C THR A 36 3.93 3.80 7.51
N PHE A 37 3.99 5.10 7.79
CA PHE A 37 4.90 5.61 8.81
C PHE A 37 4.48 5.18 10.23
N ALA A 38 3.18 5.07 10.47
CA ALA A 38 2.65 4.57 11.75
C ALA A 38 3.10 3.12 12.02
N ASP A 39 3.11 2.27 10.98
CA ASP A 39 3.63 0.90 11.10
C ASP A 39 5.13 0.89 11.39
N VAL A 40 5.91 1.79 10.78
CA VAL A 40 7.35 1.92 11.10
C VAL A 40 7.55 2.20 12.59
N GLU A 41 6.81 3.16 13.14
CA GLU A 41 6.90 3.52 14.56
C GLU A 41 6.37 2.40 15.47
N HIS A 42 5.30 1.71 15.07
CA HIS A 42 4.75 0.58 15.80
C HIS A 42 5.77 -0.56 15.89
N TYR A 43 6.31 -1.02 14.76
CA TYR A 43 7.25 -2.14 14.75
C TYR A 43 8.61 -1.82 15.34
N ARG A 44 9.04 -0.57 15.30
CA ARG A 44 10.23 -0.14 16.06
C ARG A 44 10.03 -0.28 17.57
N ARG A 45 8.85 0.13 18.07
CA ARG A 45 8.51 -0.04 19.51
C ARG A 45 8.37 -1.52 19.87
N GLU A 46 7.67 -2.29 19.03
CA GLU A 46 7.48 -3.74 19.21
C GLU A 46 8.83 -4.49 19.27
N LEU A 47 9.75 -4.17 18.37
CA LEU A 47 11.08 -4.76 18.35
C LEU A 47 11.95 -4.31 19.55
N ALA A 48 11.73 -3.11 20.04
CA ALA A 48 12.46 -2.56 21.19
C ALA A 48 11.84 -2.98 22.55
N ALA A 49 10.65 -3.57 22.57
CA ALA A 49 9.95 -3.93 23.83
C ALA A 49 10.74 -4.92 24.71
N SER A 50 11.58 -5.75 24.10
CA SER A 50 12.46 -6.70 24.81
C SER A 50 13.87 -6.15 25.13
N GLY A 51 14.11 -4.86 24.92
CA GLY A 51 15.40 -4.18 25.17
C GLY A 51 15.95 -3.48 23.92
N ALA A 52 17.16 -2.91 24.06
CA ALA A 52 17.82 -2.25 22.93
C ALA A 52 18.23 -3.27 21.85
N VAL A 53 17.79 -3.05 20.62
CA VAL A 53 18.13 -3.90 19.49
C VAL A 53 18.95 -3.11 18.48
N PHE A 54 20.14 -3.59 18.15
CA PHE A 54 21.00 -3.04 17.11
C PHE A 54 20.73 -3.71 15.76
N GLY A 55 20.96 -2.99 14.65
CA GLY A 55 20.76 -3.53 13.30
C GLY A 55 19.31 -3.59 12.84
N VAL A 56 18.40 -2.94 13.57
CA VAL A 56 16.97 -2.90 13.21
C VAL A 56 16.73 -1.94 12.06
N GLY A 57 16.32 -2.46 10.90
CA GLY A 57 15.92 -1.69 9.75
C GLY A 57 14.41 -1.81 9.51
N VAL A 58 13.59 -0.91 10.09
CA VAL A 58 12.15 -0.82 9.76
C VAL A 58 11.93 0.38 8.86
N VAL A 59 11.43 0.14 7.65
CA VAL A 59 11.30 1.16 6.60
C VAL A 59 9.97 1.01 5.85
N ARG A 60 9.52 2.08 5.22
CA ARG A 60 8.47 1.98 4.18
C ARG A 60 9.08 1.50 2.88
N PHE A 61 8.24 1.06 1.93
CA PHE A 61 8.69 0.64 0.61
C PHE A 61 9.62 1.66 -0.06
N GLY A 62 9.31 2.96 0.07
CA GLY A 62 10.19 4.01 -0.42
C GLY A 62 11.58 4.06 0.23
N GLY A 63 11.71 3.61 1.48
CA GLY A 63 13.00 3.46 2.16
C GLY A 63 13.80 2.28 1.60
N LEU A 64 13.13 1.14 1.32
CA LEU A 64 13.73 0.01 0.62
C LEU A 64 14.29 0.44 -0.74
N MET A 65 13.51 1.17 -1.55
CA MET A 65 13.95 1.64 -2.85
C MET A 65 15.12 2.63 -2.76
N GLY A 66 15.12 3.48 -1.73
CA GLY A 66 16.25 4.35 -1.42
C GLY A 66 17.54 3.58 -1.09
N GLU A 67 17.41 2.47 -0.38
CA GLU A 67 18.54 1.59 -0.06
C GLU A 67 19.05 0.84 -1.31
N VAL A 68 18.14 0.36 -2.18
CA VAL A 68 18.51 -0.22 -3.48
C VAL A 68 19.27 0.80 -4.32
N ALA A 69 18.77 2.03 -4.46
CA ALA A 69 19.42 3.09 -5.21
C ALA A 69 20.81 3.43 -4.65
N ARG A 70 20.92 3.54 -3.33
CA ARG A 70 22.19 3.82 -2.64
C ARG A 70 23.24 2.73 -2.91
N ARG A 71 22.86 1.46 -2.77
CA ARG A 71 23.78 0.31 -2.97
C ARG A 71 24.18 0.14 -4.43
N THR A 72 23.28 0.43 -5.35
CA THR A 72 23.55 0.32 -6.79
C THR A 72 24.22 1.58 -7.37
N GLY A 73 24.39 2.63 -6.58
CA GLY A 73 24.99 3.89 -7.03
C GLY A 73 24.12 4.65 -8.03
N VAL A 74 22.80 4.43 -8.04
CA VAL A 74 21.88 5.23 -8.85
C VAL A 74 21.80 6.63 -8.25
N GLY A 75 22.47 7.55 -8.93
CA GLY A 75 22.59 8.94 -8.48
C GLY A 75 21.32 9.77 -8.70
N GLY A 76 21.32 10.92 -8.04
CA GLY A 76 20.24 11.89 -8.09
C GLY A 76 19.13 11.58 -7.08
N ARG A 77 18.51 12.63 -6.57
CA ARG A 77 17.28 12.51 -5.77
C ARG A 77 16.08 12.65 -6.70
N PRO A 78 15.00 11.90 -6.48
CA PRO A 78 13.73 12.17 -7.17
C PRO A 78 13.31 13.62 -6.98
N LEU A 79 12.52 14.14 -7.92
CA LEU A 79 11.95 15.47 -7.76
C LEU A 79 11.15 15.57 -6.47
N ALA A 80 11.36 16.67 -5.72
CA ALA A 80 10.56 17.00 -4.56
C ALA A 80 9.10 17.28 -5.00
N PRO A 81 8.10 17.04 -4.12
CA PRO A 81 6.67 17.18 -4.46
C PRO A 81 6.33 18.52 -5.12
N LEU A 82 6.78 19.64 -4.55
CA LEU A 82 6.50 20.98 -5.10
C LEU A 82 7.14 21.19 -6.49
N ALA A 83 8.36 20.71 -6.70
CA ALA A 83 9.03 20.80 -7.99
C ALA A 83 8.31 19.94 -9.05
N ARG A 84 7.80 18.79 -8.64
CA ARG A 84 7.02 17.89 -9.47
C ARG A 84 5.68 18.52 -9.89
N GLU A 85 5.01 19.20 -8.97
CA GLU A 85 3.78 19.93 -9.24
C GLU A 85 4.00 21.07 -10.23
N ARG A 86 5.04 21.87 -10.03
CA ARG A 86 5.43 22.92 -11.00
C ARG A 86 5.72 22.38 -12.38
N LEU A 87 6.38 21.21 -12.45
CA LEU A 87 6.64 20.56 -13.73
C LEU A 87 5.35 20.09 -14.41
N ALA A 88 4.38 19.58 -13.63
CA ALA A 88 3.07 19.20 -14.15
C ALA A 88 2.33 20.41 -14.73
N VAL A 89 2.32 21.55 -14.02
CA VAL A 89 1.74 22.80 -14.55
C VAL A 89 2.41 23.24 -15.84
N ALA A 90 3.74 23.19 -15.92
CA ALA A 90 4.47 23.53 -17.14
C ALA A 90 4.14 22.56 -18.30
N ALA A 91 4.00 21.27 -18.02
CA ALA A 91 3.62 20.25 -19.00
C ALA A 91 2.20 20.47 -19.55
N ILE A 92 1.26 20.83 -18.66
CA ILE A 92 -0.12 21.18 -19.04
C ILE A 92 -0.11 22.38 -20.02
N GLY A 93 0.64 23.43 -19.72
CA GLY A 93 0.78 24.60 -20.62
C GLY A 93 1.38 24.24 -21.98
N ARG A 94 2.35 23.32 -22.03
CA ARG A 94 2.98 22.85 -23.28
C ARG A 94 2.04 21.98 -24.14
N ALA A 95 1.11 21.26 -23.49
CA ALA A 95 0.25 20.30 -24.17
C ALA A 95 -0.83 20.91 -25.07
N ARG A 96 -1.08 22.25 -24.98
CA ARG A 96 -2.06 22.98 -25.80
C ARG A 96 -3.42 22.27 -25.83
N LEU A 97 -4.05 22.19 -24.66
CA LEU A 97 -5.33 21.50 -24.48
C LEU A 97 -6.49 22.39 -24.95
N SER A 98 -7.48 21.76 -25.59
CA SER A 98 -8.74 22.38 -26.04
C SER A 98 -9.95 21.71 -25.41
N ALA A 99 -10.10 20.40 -25.55
CA ALA A 99 -11.19 19.63 -24.94
C ALA A 99 -11.09 19.63 -23.40
N LEU A 100 -9.87 19.63 -22.87
CA LEU A 100 -9.57 19.69 -21.43
C LEU A 100 -9.27 21.12 -20.93
N ALA A 101 -9.37 22.17 -21.74
CA ALA A 101 -8.96 23.53 -21.39
C ALA A 101 -9.64 24.06 -20.13
N GLY A 102 -10.94 23.84 -19.99
CA GLY A 102 -11.70 24.25 -18.79
C GLY A 102 -11.22 23.59 -17.50
N SER A 103 -10.97 22.26 -17.57
CA SER A 103 -10.44 21.50 -16.43
C SER A 103 -8.98 21.88 -16.14
N ALA A 104 -8.17 22.09 -17.18
CA ALA A 104 -6.76 22.44 -17.06
C ALA A 104 -6.52 23.80 -16.37
N ALA A 105 -7.50 24.70 -16.40
CA ALA A 105 -7.46 25.97 -15.70
C ALA A 105 -7.69 25.83 -14.18
N THR A 106 -8.08 24.66 -13.69
CA THR A 106 -8.33 24.44 -12.26
C THR A 106 -7.09 23.95 -11.52
N PRO A 107 -6.87 24.36 -10.25
CA PRO A 107 -5.72 23.88 -9.46
C PRO A 107 -5.66 22.35 -9.29
N GLY A 108 -6.83 21.70 -9.25
CA GLY A 108 -6.94 20.25 -9.08
C GLY A 108 -6.44 19.44 -10.28
N PHE A 109 -6.37 20.02 -11.47
CA PHE A 109 -5.97 19.29 -12.68
C PHE A 109 -4.51 18.83 -12.64
N ALA A 110 -3.59 19.64 -12.12
CA ALA A 110 -2.19 19.25 -11.96
C ALA A 110 -2.05 18.05 -11.01
N HIS A 111 -2.80 18.02 -9.91
CA HIS A 111 -2.82 16.89 -8.99
C HIS A 111 -3.43 15.63 -9.66
N ALA A 112 -4.49 15.79 -10.45
CA ALA A 112 -5.09 14.67 -11.19
C ALA A 112 -4.10 14.11 -12.24
N LEU A 113 -3.39 14.98 -12.95
CA LEU A 113 -2.31 14.57 -13.86
C LEU A 113 -1.22 13.79 -13.13
N LEU A 114 -0.76 14.27 -11.97
CA LEU A 114 0.28 13.59 -11.21
C LEU A 114 -0.16 12.21 -10.71
N ARG A 115 -1.42 12.05 -10.31
CA ARG A 115 -1.98 10.73 -9.98
C ARG A 115 -1.98 9.79 -11.18
N LEU A 116 -2.42 10.27 -12.35
CA LEU A 116 -2.37 9.50 -13.59
C LEU A 116 -0.94 9.09 -13.94
N VAL A 117 0.02 10.03 -13.83
CA VAL A 117 1.45 9.74 -14.06
C VAL A 117 1.96 8.65 -13.12
N ASP A 118 1.59 8.70 -11.82
CA ASP A 118 1.98 7.67 -10.86
C ASP A 118 1.40 6.31 -11.25
N GLU A 119 0.11 6.26 -11.54
CA GLU A 119 -0.57 5.04 -11.94
C GLU A 119 0.01 4.40 -13.21
N LEU A 120 0.30 5.21 -14.24
CA LEU A 120 0.93 4.75 -15.48
C LEU A 120 2.37 4.28 -15.25
N SER A 121 3.11 5.00 -14.40
CA SER A 121 4.50 4.65 -14.06
C SER A 121 4.58 3.36 -13.25
N GLU A 122 3.71 3.17 -12.27
CA GLU A 122 3.63 1.94 -11.47
C GLU A 122 3.33 0.71 -12.33
N ARG A 123 2.55 0.88 -13.41
CA ARG A 123 2.25 -0.16 -14.39
C ARG A 123 3.28 -0.24 -15.54
N ARG A 124 4.36 0.52 -15.47
CA ARG A 124 5.40 0.61 -16.52
C ARG A 124 4.83 0.95 -17.91
N ILE A 125 3.80 1.81 -17.96
CA ILE A 125 3.22 2.29 -19.21
C ILE A 125 3.97 3.54 -19.64
N ASP A 126 4.75 3.40 -20.71
CA ASP A 126 5.45 4.52 -21.35
C ASP A 126 4.50 5.39 -22.19
N PRO A 127 4.93 6.63 -22.60
CA PRO A 127 4.09 7.52 -23.39
C PRO A 127 3.63 6.95 -24.73
N GLY A 128 4.45 6.15 -25.40
CA GLY A 128 4.10 5.55 -26.69
C GLY A 128 2.98 4.51 -26.55
N ARG A 129 3.12 3.63 -25.55
CA ARG A 129 2.08 2.63 -25.23
C ARG A 129 0.78 3.29 -24.77
N TRP A 130 0.89 4.35 -23.97
CA TRP A 130 -0.28 5.13 -23.53
C TRP A 130 -0.96 5.81 -24.70
N TRP A 131 -0.21 6.45 -25.60
CA TRP A 131 -0.71 7.06 -26.81
C TRP A 131 -1.48 6.07 -27.69
N ALA A 132 -0.91 4.90 -27.93
CA ALA A 132 -1.57 3.85 -28.73
C ALA A 132 -2.90 3.39 -28.09
N ALA A 133 -2.93 3.21 -26.77
CA ALA A 133 -4.14 2.82 -26.03
C ALA A 133 -5.23 3.91 -26.10
N MET A 134 -4.86 5.17 -25.89
CA MET A 134 -5.78 6.30 -25.96
C MET A 134 -6.35 6.51 -27.37
N ARG A 135 -5.52 6.37 -28.39
CA ARG A 135 -5.96 6.42 -29.78
C ARG A 135 -6.96 5.31 -30.10
N ALA A 136 -6.66 4.08 -29.75
CA ALA A 136 -7.57 2.95 -29.95
C ALA A 136 -8.91 3.12 -29.20
N TRP A 137 -8.89 3.77 -28.03
CA TRP A 137 -10.12 4.13 -27.32
C TRP A 137 -10.91 5.21 -28.04
N GLY A 138 -10.27 6.28 -28.51
CA GLY A 138 -10.91 7.34 -29.28
C GLY A 138 -11.51 6.86 -30.61
N GLU A 139 -10.87 5.89 -31.29
CA GLU A 139 -11.42 5.25 -32.49
C GLU A 139 -12.71 4.48 -32.22
N ARG A 140 -12.84 3.84 -31.04
CA ARG A 140 -14.05 3.12 -30.64
C ARG A 140 -15.15 4.05 -30.12
N GLU A 141 -14.79 5.18 -29.54
CA GLU A 141 -15.70 6.18 -28.99
C GLU A 141 -15.39 7.57 -29.57
N PRO A 142 -15.84 7.88 -30.83
CA PRO A 142 -15.46 9.11 -31.52
C PRO A 142 -15.76 10.40 -30.75
N GLY A 143 -16.81 10.41 -29.93
CA GLY A 143 -17.14 11.54 -29.05
C GLY A 143 -16.09 11.85 -27.98
N ARG A 144 -15.17 10.92 -27.72
CA ARG A 144 -14.06 11.04 -26.75
C ARG A 144 -12.68 11.14 -27.38
N ALA A 145 -12.60 11.14 -28.72
CA ALA A 145 -11.31 11.11 -29.41
C ALA A 145 -10.40 12.28 -29.01
N ALA A 146 -10.93 13.51 -29.01
CA ALA A 146 -10.17 14.69 -28.63
C ALA A 146 -9.68 14.62 -27.16
N TYR A 147 -10.56 14.17 -26.25
CA TYR A 147 -10.21 13.94 -24.83
C TYR A 147 -9.09 12.91 -24.66
N ALA A 148 -9.20 11.78 -25.34
CA ALA A 148 -8.22 10.70 -25.29
C ALA A 148 -6.86 11.15 -25.81
N GLU A 149 -6.84 11.87 -26.95
CA GLU A 149 -5.62 12.43 -27.54
C GLU A 149 -4.95 13.43 -26.60
N GLU A 150 -5.72 14.31 -25.96
CA GLU A 150 -5.18 15.31 -25.04
C GLU A 150 -4.63 14.70 -23.75
N LEU A 151 -5.25 13.64 -23.21
CA LEU A 151 -4.68 12.88 -22.10
C LEU A 151 -3.34 12.26 -22.44
N ALA A 152 -3.23 11.68 -23.64
CA ALA A 152 -1.97 11.12 -24.10
C ALA A 152 -0.89 12.19 -24.29
N ARG A 153 -1.27 13.33 -24.86
CA ARG A 153 -0.37 14.48 -25.11
C ARG A 153 0.17 15.08 -23.82
N VAL A 154 -0.68 15.28 -22.80
CA VAL A 154 -0.24 15.87 -21.52
C VAL A 154 0.70 14.94 -20.75
N TYR A 155 0.47 13.62 -20.79
CA TYR A 155 1.40 12.64 -20.21
C TYR A 155 2.75 12.67 -20.93
N GLY A 156 2.74 12.68 -22.27
CA GLY A 156 3.97 12.83 -23.07
C GLY A 156 4.73 14.09 -22.71
N ALA A 157 4.04 15.24 -22.67
CA ALA A 157 4.64 16.53 -22.31
C ALA A 157 5.28 16.53 -20.91
N TYR A 158 4.67 15.86 -19.95
CA TYR A 158 5.26 15.70 -18.62
C TYR A 158 6.55 14.88 -18.64
N ARG A 159 6.54 13.76 -19.38
CA ARG A 159 7.72 12.89 -19.52
C ARG A 159 8.87 13.58 -20.26
N ASP A 160 8.55 14.39 -21.26
CA ASP A 160 9.53 15.22 -21.98
C ASP A 160 10.10 16.30 -21.07
N ALA A 161 9.26 16.98 -20.30
CA ALA A 161 9.71 17.99 -19.34
C ALA A 161 10.67 17.41 -18.27
N LEU A 162 10.46 16.19 -17.80
CA LEU A 162 11.40 15.48 -16.92
C LEU A 162 12.74 15.23 -17.61
N ARG A 163 12.69 14.80 -18.87
CA ARG A 163 13.88 14.53 -19.69
C ARG A 163 14.69 15.80 -19.95
N ASP A 164 14.01 16.90 -20.30
CA ASP A 164 14.63 18.21 -20.60
C ASP A 164 15.46 18.72 -19.41
N ILE A 165 14.97 18.51 -18.18
CA ILE A 165 15.69 18.94 -16.96
C ILE A 165 16.67 17.88 -16.43
N GLY A 166 16.82 16.75 -17.11
CA GLY A 166 17.72 15.66 -16.68
C GLY A 166 17.34 15.05 -15.33
N ARG A 167 16.07 15.09 -14.92
CA ARG A 167 15.60 14.60 -13.64
C ARG A 167 14.66 13.42 -13.79
N ARG A 168 14.47 12.70 -12.69
CA ARG A 168 13.55 11.58 -12.58
C ARG A 168 12.49 11.87 -11.52
N ASP A 169 11.26 11.45 -11.75
CA ASP A 169 10.28 11.32 -10.68
C ASP A 169 10.58 10.08 -9.83
N ARG A 170 9.78 9.88 -8.79
CA ARG A 170 10.00 8.77 -7.85
C ARG A 170 9.94 7.42 -8.54
N ALA A 171 8.92 7.17 -9.35
CA ALA A 171 8.72 5.89 -10.02
C ALA A 171 9.86 5.57 -10.99
N GLN A 172 10.30 6.55 -11.80
CA GLN A 172 11.45 6.38 -12.68
C GLN A 172 12.76 6.11 -11.92
N HIS A 173 12.94 6.77 -10.77
CA HIS A 173 14.12 6.56 -9.95
C HIS A 173 14.14 5.14 -9.37
N ASP A 174 13.01 4.68 -8.84
CA ASP A 174 12.85 3.35 -8.26
C ASP A 174 13.07 2.26 -9.33
N LEU A 175 12.49 2.40 -10.51
CA LEU A 175 12.72 1.48 -11.64
C LEU A 175 14.19 1.44 -12.08
N ALA A 176 14.84 2.60 -12.19
CA ALA A 176 16.26 2.65 -12.53
C ALA A 176 17.15 1.98 -11.46
N ALA A 177 16.74 2.05 -10.18
CA ALA A 177 17.44 1.36 -9.10
C ALA A 177 17.30 -0.16 -9.20
N LEU A 178 16.11 -0.67 -9.54
CA LEU A 178 15.88 -2.10 -9.77
C LEU A 178 16.66 -2.62 -10.99
N ASP A 179 16.63 -1.88 -12.10
CA ASP A 179 17.39 -2.24 -13.30
C ASP A 179 18.91 -2.27 -13.00
N ALA A 180 19.41 -1.30 -12.25
CA ALA A 180 20.82 -1.28 -11.83
C ALA A 180 21.16 -2.45 -10.87
N LEU A 181 20.21 -2.89 -10.03
CA LEU A 181 20.41 -4.05 -9.17
C LEU A 181 20.45 -5.35 -9.97
N ARG A 182 19.60 -5.50 -10.99
CA ARG A 182 19.65 -6.66 -11.91
C ARG A 182 21.00 -6.77 -12.62
N LEU A 183 21.57 -5.64 -13.02
CA LEU A 183 22.90 -5.60 -13.66
C LEU A 183 24.04 -5.85 -12.67
N ARG A 184 23.85 -5.56 -11.38
CA ARG A 184 24.86 -5.71 -10.33
C ARG A 184 24.26 -6.34 -9.07
N PRO A 185 23.85 -7.63 -9.13
CA PRO A 185 23.14 -8.29 -8.03
C PRO A 185 23.93 -8.32 -6.72
N ALA A 186 25.26 -8.47 -6.79
CA ALA A 186 26.15 -8.49 -5.64
C ALA A 186 26.11 -7.17 -4.80
N ALA A 187 25.60 -6.08 -5.37
CA ALA A 187 25.47 -4.81 -4.64
C ALA A 187 24.50 -4.92 -3.45
N TRP A 188 23.56 -5.86 -3.46
CA TRP A 188 22.62 -6.07 -2.37
C TRP A 188 23.26 -6.70 -1.11
N ARG A 189 24.36 -7.45 -1.27
CA ARG A 189 25.13 -8.07 -0.17
C ARG A 189 24.35 -9.06 0.69
N GLY A 190 23.31 -9.67 0.14
CA GLY A 190 22.56 -10.73 0.83
C GLY A 190 21.69 -10.28 2.03
N THR A 191 21.50 -8.99 2.24
CA THR A 191 20.63 -8.45 3.30
C THR A 191 19.22 -9.05 3.21
N PRO A 192 18.69 -9.68 4.27
CA PRO A 192 17.34 -10.23 4.27
C PRO A 192 16.27 -9.14 4.24
N VAL A 193 15.16 -9.41 3.56
CA VAL A 193 14.03 -8.46 3.43
C VAL A 193 12.74 -9.14 3.85
N PHE A 194 11.98 -8.48 4.71
CA PHE A 194 10.69 -8.93 5.20
C PHE A 194 9.64 -7.90 4.80
N VAL A 195 8.62 -8.31 4.05
CA VAL A 195 7.52 -7.45 3.57
C VAL A 195 6.26 -7.85 4.32
N TYR A 196 5.72 -6.94 5.11
CA TYR A 196 4.59 -7.22 5.99
C TYR A 196 3.57 -6.08 6.02
N GLY A 197 2.29 -6.43 6.16
CA GLY A 197 1.19 -5.50 6.40
C GLY A 197 0.62 -4.85 5.13
N PHE A 198 1.05 -5.26 3.95
CA PHE A 198 0.46 -4.79 2.70
C PHE A 198 -0.83 -5.56 2.40
N ASP A 199 -1.89 -4.81 2.08
CA ASP A 199 -3.15 -5.41 1.63
C ASP A 199 -3.03 -6.00 0.23
N ASP A 200 -2.33 -5.30 -0.65
CA ASP A 200 -1.96 -5.73 -1.99
C ASP A 200 -0.61 -5.12 -2.37
N LEU A 201 0.00 -5.62 -3.43
CA LEU A 201 1.30 -5.18 -3.92
C LEU A 201 1.17 -4.53 -5.30
N THR A 202 1.65 -3.31 -5.43
CA THR A 202 1.75 -2.65 -6.74
C THR A 202 2.73 -3.40 -7.66
N PRO A 203 2.63 -3.23 -8.99
CA PRO A 203 3.57 -3.85 -9.92
C PRO A 203 5.05 -3.55 -9.62
N VAL A 204 5.36 -2.33 -9.17
CA VAL A 204 6.74 -1.96 -8.78
C VAL A 204 7.18 -2.68 -7.49
N GLN A 205 6.26 -2.90 -6.55
CA GLN A 205 6.57 -3.65 -5.33
C GLN A 205 6.83 -5.13 -5.64
N ARG A 206 6.03 -5.75 -6.49
CA ARG A 206 6.26 -7.13 -6.96
C ARG A 206 7.58 -7.25 -7.71
N ASP A 207 7.87 -6.31 -8.60
CA ASP A 207 9.14 -6.22 -9.33
C ASP A 207 10.36 -6.08 -8.41
N ALA A 208 10.22 -5.34 -7.30
CA ALA A 208 11.28 -5.24 -6.28
C ALA A 208 11.49 -6.57 -5.55
N ILE A 209 10.40 -7.27 -5.18
CA ILE A 209 10.46 -8.59 -4.54
C ILE A 209 11.15 -9.59 -5.47
N GLU A 210 10.72 -9.67 -6.73
CA GLU A 210 11.35 -10.53 -7.74
C GLU A 210 12.83 -10.18 -7.92
N THR A 211 13.16 -8.90 -8.09
CA THR A 211 14.54 -8.45 -8.27
C THR A 211 15.44 -8.84 -7.11
N LEU A 212 14.95 -8.65 -5.88
CA LEU A 212 15.69 -9.00 -4.68
C LEU A 212 15.85 -10.52 -4.51
N ALA A 213 14.76 -11.26 -4.65
CA ALA A 213 14.78 -12.70 -4.42
C ALA A 213 15.44 -13.46 -5.58
N VAL A 214 15.03 -13.22 -6.83
CA VAL A 214 15.45 -14.00 -7.98
C VAL A 214 16.81 -13.53 -8.52
N HIS A 215 16.98 -12.21 -8.71
CA HIS A 215 18.18 -11.67 -9.34
C HIS A 215 19.30 -11.41 -8.32
N ALA A 216 19.00 -10.81 -7.17
CA ALA A 216 20.02 -10.51 -6.17
C ALA A 216 20.25 -11.63 -5.15
N GLY A 217 19.46 -12.71 -5.19
CA GLY A 217 19.61 -13.88 -4.31
C GLY A 217 19.39 -13.55 -2.81
N ALA A 218 18.69 -12.48 -2.50
CA ALA A 218 18.38 -12.09 -1.13
C ALA A 218 17.31 -13.03 -0.54
N ARG A 219 17.41 -13.36 0.74
CA ARG A 219 16.30 -13.99 1.45
C ARG A 219 15.16 -12.99 1.59
N VAL A 220 14.03 -13.25 0.95
CA VAL A 220 12.86 -12.37 1.01
C VAL A 220 11.69 -13.15 1.62
N THR A 221 11.06 -12.60 2.64
CA THR A 221 9.83 -13.14 3.22
C THR A 221 8.70 -12.13 2.95
N VAL A 222 7.63 -12.58 2.33
CA VAL A 222 6.43 -11.76 2.05
C VAL A 222 5.25 -12.33 2.78
N SER A 223 4.52 -11.49 3.51
CA SER A 223 3.26 -11.86 4.13
C SER A 223 2.08 -11.27 3.35
N LEU A 224 1.11 -12.11 3.02
CA LEU A 224 -0.12 -11.70 2.34
C LEU A 224 -1.32 -12.27 3.11
N THR A 225 -2.29 -11.43 3.44
CA THR A 225 -3.57 -11.91 3.98
C THR A 225 -4.39 -12.48 2.83
N TYR A 226 -4.33 -13.78 2.68
CA TYR A 226 -4.97 -14.51 1.58
C TYR A 226 -5.34 -15.92 2.01
N GLU A 227 -6.50 -16.35 1.59
CA GLU A 227 -7.02 -17.70 1.75
C GLU A 227 -7.75 -18.07 0.46
N PRO A 228 -7.37 -19.16 -0.20
CA PRO A 228 -7.99 -19.58 -1.46
C PRO A 228 -9.50 -19.81 -1.32
N GLY A 229 -10.27 -19.37 -2.32
CA GLY A 229 -11.71 -19.58 -2.38
C GLY A 229 -12.56 -18.61 -1.59
N ARG A 230 -11.96 -17.73 -0.77
CA ARG A 230 -12.70 -16.71 -0.02
C ARG A 230 -12.96 -15.46 -0.88
N ALA A 231 -14.24 -15.05 -1.00
CA ALA A 231 -14.62 -13.85 -1.74
C ALA A 231 -14.00 -12.58 -1.15
N ALA A 232 -13.88 -12.50 0.18
CA ALA A 232 -13.21 -11.40 0.89
C ALA A 232 -11.76 -11.16 0.41
N PHE A 233 -11.09 -12.15 -0.13
CA PHE A 233 -9.70 -12.07 -0.60
C PHE A 233 -9.55 -12.17 -2.12
N ALA A 234 -10.65 -12.23 -2.89
CA ALA A 234 -10.62 -12.40 -4.34
C ALA A 234 -9.74 -11.35 -5.05
N GLY A 235 -9.78 -10.09 -4.59
CA GLY A 235 -8.96 -9.01 -5.15
C GLY A 235 -7.44 -9.23 -5.04
N ARG A 236 -6.98 -10.11 -4.13
CA ARG A 236 -5.56 -10.42 -3.91
C ARG A 236 -5.10 -11.66 -4.67
N GLY A 237 -6.04 -12.36 -5.34
CA GLY A 237 -5.75 -13.59 -6.06
C GLY A 237 -4.66 -13.44 -7.13
N ALA A 238 -4.69 -12.36 -7.90
CA ALA A 238 -3.68 -12.08 -8.92
C ALA A 238 -2.27 -11.91 -8.30
N THR A 239 -2.14 -11.13 -7.24
CA THR A 239 -0.87 -10.94 -6.51
C THR A 239 -0.36 -12.25 -5.92
N PHE A 240 -1.25 -13.07 -5.34
CA PHE A 240 -0.88 -14.40 -4.86
C PHE A 240 -0.32 -15.29 -5.98
N GLN A 241 -1.00 -15.38 -7.12
CA GLN A 241 -0.56 -16.19 -8.26
C GLN A 241 0.78 -15.70 -8.84
N GLU A 242 0.97 -14.39 -8.95
CA GLU A 242 2.23 -13.82 -9.44
C GLU A 242 3.40 -14.12 -8.48
N LEU A 243 3.19 -14.04 -7.16
CA LEU A 243 4.21 -14.42 -6.18
C LEU A 243 4.49 -15.93 -6.21
N MET A 244 3.45 -16.76 -6.33
CA MET A 244 3.61 -18.23 -6.45
C MET A 244 4.37 -18.63 -7.72
N ALA A 245 4.21 -17.89 -8.82
CA ALA A 245 4.94 -18.12 -10.06
C ALA A 245 6.47 -17.93 -9.92
N LEU A 246 6.92 -17.19 -8.90
CA LEU A 246 8.35 -17.05 -8.57
C LEU A 246 8.94 -18.28 -7.87
N GLY A 247 8.14 -19.28 -7.54
CA GLY A 247 8.57 -20.53 -6.89
C GLY A 247 8.99 -20.33 -5.42
N PRO A 248 8.19 -19.66 -4.57
CA PRO A 248 8.51 -19.50 -3.16
C PRO A 248 8.37 -20.80 -2.36
N GLU A 249 9.03 -20.85 -1.21
CA GLU A 249 8.56 -21.69 -0.11
C GLU A 249 7.24 -21.10 0.39
N HIS A 250 6.14 -21.86 0.28
CA HIS A 250 4.83 -21.39 0.70
C HIS A 250 4.49 -21.91 2.10
N VAL A 251 4.24 -20.98 3.01
CA VAL A 251 3.81 -21.24 4.39
C VAL A 251 2.38 -20.75 4.53
N GLU A 252 1.44 -21.68 4.62
CA GLU A 252 0.03 -21.37 4.86
C GLU A 252 -0.27 -21.50 6.36
N LEU A 253 -0.66 -20.40 6.99
CA LEU A 253 -1.03 -20.38 8.40
C LEU A 253 -2.53 -20.60 8.55
N PRO A 254 -2.96 -21.49 9.47
CA PRO A 254 -4.37 -21.76 9.67
C PRO A 254 -5.10 -20.59 10.35
N ALA A 255 -6.41 -20.57 10.21
CA ALA A 255 -7.27 -19.70 11.00
C ALA A 255 -7.11 -20.00 12.50
N ARG A 256 -7.06 -18.97 13.31
CA ARG A 256 -6.98 -19.07 14.79
C ARG A 256 -8.21 -18.46 15.42
N THR A 257 -8.71 -19.09 16.47
CA THR A 257 -9.92 -18.66 17.18
C THR A 257 -9.63 -17.98 18.51
N GLU A 258 -8.47 -18.22 19.08
CA GLU A 258 -8.06 -17.73 20.40
C GLU A 258 -7.91 -16.19 20.48
N HIS A 259 -7.82 -15.50 19.34
CA HIS A 259 -7.74 -14.04 19.28
C HIS A 259 -9.11 -13.34 19.28
N TYR A 260 -10.19 -14.12 19.17
CA TYR A 260 -11.54 -13.56 19.19
C TYR A 260 -12.14 -13.65 20.60
N ALA A 261 -12.57 -12.51 21.14
CA ALA A 261 -13.19 -12.45 22.46
C ALA A 261 -14.48 -13.28 22.56
N ARG A 262 -15.16 -13.52 21.45
CA ARG A 262 -16.40 -14.30 21.34
C ARG A 262 -16.39 -15.14 20.05
N PRO A 263 -16.97 -16.35 20.05
CA PRO A 263 -17.12 -17.18 18.85
C PRO A 263 -17.86 -16.47 17.70
N ALA A 264 -18.83 -15.61 18.05
CA ALA A 264 -19.59 -14.82 17.08
C ALA A 264 -18.71 -13.87 16.23
N LEU A 265 -17.64 -13.32 16.78
CA LEU A 265 -16.71 -12.47 16.04
C LEU A 265 -15.91 -13.27 15.01
N HIS A 266 -15.51 -14.50 15.36
CA HIS A 266 -14.88 -15.40 14.41
C HIS A 266 -15.86 -15.84 13.31
N ALA A 267 -17.10 -16.20 13.67
CA ALA A 267 -18.13 -16.55 12.70
C ALA A 267 -18.43 -15.39 11.75
N LEU A 268 -18.49 -14.15 12.26
CA LEU A 268 -18.66 -12.95 11.46
C LEU A 268 -17.48 -12.78 10.48
N GLU A 269 -16.23 -12.89 10.93
CA GLU A 269 -15.06 -12.81 10.05
C GLU A 269 -15.13 -13.87 8.95
N ARG A 270 -15.53 -15.09 9.28
CA ARG A 270 -15.61 -16.19 8.31
C ARG A 270 -16.74 -16.03 7.30
N ALA A 271 -17.86 -15.43 7.69
CA ALA A 271 -19.05 -15.27 6.85
C ALA A 271 -19.07 -13.95 6.06
N LEU A 272 -18.27 -12.95 6.45
CA LEU A 272 -18.31 -11.63 5.86
C LEU A 272 -17.91 -11.69 4.37
N PHE A 273 -18.78 -11.17 3.50
CA PHE A 273 -18.66 -11.18 2.03
C PHE A 273 -18.68 -12.56 1.37
N GLU A 274 -19.04 -13.60 2.10
CA GLU A 274 -19.22 -14.94 1.54
C GLU A 274 -20.69 -15.21 1.21
N ASP A 275 -20.92 -15.94 0.12
CA ASP A 275 -22.25 -16.41 -0.23
C ASP A 275 -22.59 -17.65 0.63
N GLY A 276 -23.77 -17.65 1.24
CA GLY A 276 -24.29 -18.79 1.98
C GLY A 276 -24.82 -18.48 3.36
N GLU A 277 -25.55 -19.45 3.91
CA GLU A 277 -26.03 -19.39 5.31
C GLU A 277 -25.00 -20.07 6.22
N GLY A 278 -24.11 -19.26 6.83
CA GLY A 278 -23.21 -19.72 7.86
C GLY A 278 -23.89 -19.83 9.24
N GLU A 279 -23.22 -20.48 10.18
CA GLU A 279 -23.61 -20.44 11.58
C GLU A 279 -23.70 -18.99 12.07
N ARG A 280 -24.78 -18.65 12.77
CA ARG A 280 -25.02 -17.33 13.36
C ARG A 280 -25.07 -17.47 14.89
N PRO A 281 -23.92 -17.66 15.56
CA PRO A 281 -23.91 -17.75 16.99
C PRO A 281 -24.38 -16.43 17.63
N ASP A 282 -24.99 -16.50 18.79
CA ASP A 282 -25.44 -15.32 19.52
C ASP A 282 -24.24 -14.39 19.80
N PRO A 283 -24.25 -13.17 19.27
CA PRO A 283 -23.18 -12.21 19.50
C PRO A 283 -23.11 -11.69 20.93
N GLY A 284 -24.19 -11.80 21.70
CA GLY A 284 -24.28 -11.21 23.02
C GLY A 284 -23.97 -9.73 23.02
N ASP A 285 -22.98 -9.32 23.81
CA ASP A 285 -22.48 -7.94 23.89
C ASP A 285 -21.28 -7.65 22.96
N ALA A 286 -20.86 -8.63 22.15
CA ALA A 286 -19.70 -8.48 21.27
C ALA A 286 -19.98 -7.65 20.01
N LEU A 287 -21.25 -7.50 19.61
CA LEU A 287 -21.68 -6.70 18.48
C LEU A 287 -22.77 -5.73 18.93
N LEU A 288 -22.59 -4.46 18.63
CA LEU A 288 -23.54 -3.41 18.92
C LEU A 288 -23.83 -2.63 17.64
N LEU A 289 -25.08 -2.52 17.25
CA LEU A 289 -25.53 -1.64 16.18
C LEU A 289 -25.93 -0.29 16.77
N LEU A 290 -25.30 0.77 16.31
CA LEU A 290 -25.63 2.15 16.68
C LEU A 290 -26.19 2.85 15.45
N GLU A 291 -27.37 3.43 15.55
CA GLU A 291 -28.02 4.20 14.50
C GLU A 291 -28.36 5.59 15.03
N GLY A 292 -27.94 6.61 14.29
CA GLY A 292 -28.18 8.03 14.62
C GLY A 292 -28.90 8.75 13.49
N GLY A 293 -29.39 9.95 13.76
CA GLY A 293 -30.08 10.80 12.78
C GLY A 293 -29.14 11.54 11.84
N GLY A 294 -27.98 10.98 11.52
CA GLY A 294 -26.95 11.54 10.64
C GLY A 294 -25.55 11.39 11.23
N GLU A 295 -24.53 11.69 10.45
CA GLU A 295 -23.11 11.45 10.76
C GLU A 295 -22.68 11.97 12.14
N ARG A 296 -23.10 13.18 12.51
CA ARG A 296 -22.77 13.75 13.82
C ARG A 296 -23.40 12.96 14.96
N ALA A 297 -24.70 12.64 14.84
CA ALA A 297 -25.42 11.88 15.87
C ALA A 297 -24.86 10.45 16.01
N GLU A 298 -24.48 9.79 14.91
CA GLU A 298 -23.81 8.50 14.95
C GLU A 298 -22.45 8.58 15.66
N LEU A 299 -21.65 9.59 15.36
CA LEU A 299 -20.36 9.80 16.02
C LEU A 299 -20.52 10.15 17.52
N GLU A 300 -21.54 10.89 17.89
CA GLU A 300 -21.86 11.17 19.31
C GLU A 300 -22.23 9.87 20.05
N LEU A 301 -23.02 8.97 19.44
CA LEU A 301 -23.31 7.67 20.00
C LEU A 301 -22.07 6.79 20.13
N VAL A 302 -21.22 6.76 19.12
CA VAL A 302 -19.93 6.05 19.14
C VAL A 302 -19.04 6.63 20.23
N GLY A 303 -18.89 7.95 20.30
CA GLY A 303 -18.06 8.62 21.31
C GLY A 303 -18.54 8.36 22.73
N ALA A 304 -19.85 8.45 22.97
CA ALA A 304 -20.44 8.11 24.27
C ALA A 304 -20.21 6.63 24.64
N HIS A 305 -20.20 5.74 23.66
CA HIS A 305 -19.88 4.32 23.90
C HIS A 305 -18.40 4.14 24.24
N VAL A 306 -17.49 4.76 23.48
CA VAL A 306 -16.04 4.76 23.73
C VAL A 306 -15.74 5.31 25.13
N ALA A 307 -16.33 6.46 25.50
CA ALA A 307 -16.15 7.05 26.82
C ALA A 307 -16.56 6.08 27.94
N ARG A 308 -17.66 5.32 27.76
CA ARG A 308 -18.09 4.31 28.72
C ARG A 308 -17.12 3.12 28.81
N LEU A 309 -16.58 2.66 27.67
CA LEU A 309 -15.57 1.58 27.65
C LEU A 309 -14.32 1.98 28.44
N ILE A 310 -13.84 3.19 28.25
CA ILE A 310 -12.67 3.71 28.97
C ILE A 310 -12.99 3.91 30.46
N ALA A 311 -14.09 4.59 30.78
CA ALA A 311 -14.41 4.96 32.16
C ALA A 311 -14.84 3.76 33.06
N ARG A 312 -15.48 2.75 32.48
CA ARG A 312 -16.09 1.64 33.23
C ARG A 312 -15.63 0.26 32.80
N GLY A 313 -15.13 0.11 31.56
CA GLY A 313 -14.75 -1.16 30.98
C GLY A 313 -13.28 -1.53 31.16
N GLY A 314 -12.45 -0.61 31.69
CA GLY A 314 -11.02 -0.84 31.90
C GLY A 314 -10.17 -0.86 30.59
N PHE A 315 -10.73 -0.37 29.48
CA PHE A 315 -9.99 -0.23 28.22
C PHE A 315 -9.14 1.05 28.26
N ALA A 316 -7.92 0.97 27.76
CA ALA A 316 -7.12 2.15 27.46
C ALA A 316 -7.56 2.77 26.11
N PRO A 317 -7.36 4.08 25.88
CA PRO A 317 -7.69 4.70 24.60
C PRO A 317 -7.04 4.00 23.41
N GLU A 318 -5.84 3.48 23.54
CA GLU A 318 -5.09 2.72 22.54
C GLU A 318 -5.65 1.34 22.20
N ASP A 319 -6.57 0.82 23.03
CA ASP A 319 -7.27 -0.44 22.78
C ASP A 319 -8.51 -0.24 21.89
N VAL A 320 -8.88 1.02 21.58
CA VAL A 320 -10.08 1.38 20.83
C VAL A 320 -9.72 1.99 19.48
N ALA A 321 -10.30 1.46 18.42
CA ALA A 321 -10.13 2.00 17.06
C ALA A 321 -11.48 2.43 16.47
N ILE A 322 -11.54 3.62 15.88
CA ILE A 322 -12.66 4.09 15.06
C ILE A 322 -12.24 3.98 13.61
N VAL A 323 -12.89 3.10 12.85
CA VAL A 323 -12.58 2.84 11.45
C VAL A 323 -13.59 3.55 10.56
N LEU A 324 -13.11 4.40 9.66
CA LEU A 324 -13.92 5.18 8.71
C LEU A 324 -13.49 4.85 7.28
N ARG A 325 -14.45 4.78 6.36
CA ARG A 325 -14.15 4.52 4.95
C ARG A 325 -13.34 5.67 4.33
N GLU A 326 -13.71 6.92 4.63
CA GLU A 326 -13.03 8.13 4.15
C GLU A 326 -12.58 9.01 5.34
N PRO A 327 -11.51 8.60 6.06
CA PRO A 327 -11.10 9.28 7.29
C PRO A 327 -10.82 10.78 7.10
N ARG A 328 -10.33 11.19 5.92
CA ARG A 328 -9.96 12.59 5.66
C ARG A 328 -11.16 13.53 5.66
N GLU A 329 -12.31 13.06 5.22
CA GLU A 329 -13.55 13.85 5.17
C GLU A 329 -14.16 14.01 6.57
N HIS A 330 -13.99 13.01 7.44
CA HIS A 330 -14.64 12.94 8.74
C HIS A 330 -13.74 13.31 9.93
N VAL A 331 -12.42 13.43 9.75
CA VAL A 331 -11.47 13.64 10.87
C VAL A 331 -11.76 14.89 11.69
N ALA A 332 -12.24 15.97 11.06
CA ALA A 332 -12.58 17.20 11.77
C ALA A 332 -13.79 16.99 12.68
N LEU A 333 -14.83 16.33 12.19
CA LEU A 333 -16.03 16.00 12.93
C LEU A 333 -15.74 15.02 14.07
N VAL A 334 -14.97 13.97 13.82
CA VAL A 334 -14.54 13.01 14.85
C VAL A 334 -13.79 13.71 15.98
N ARG A 335 -12.83 14.58 15.63
CA ARG A 335 -12.10 15.37 16.64
C ARG A 335 -13.01 16.26 17.47
N GLN A 336 -13.92 16.96 16.80
CA GLN A 336 -14.87 17.83 17.49
C GLN A 336 -15.70 17.03 18.50
N VAL A 337 -16.35 15.96 18.06
CA VAL A 337 -17.20 15.12 18.90
C VAL A 337 -16.43 14.51 20.07
N LEU A 338 -15.25 13.92 19.83
CA LEU A 338 -14.45 13.30 20.89
C LEU A 338 -13.82 14.31 21.86
N THR A 339 -13.73 15.59 21.50
CA THR A 339 -13.24 16.65 22.42
C THR A 339 -14.37 17.19 23.31
N GLU A 340 -15.61 17.09 22.85
CA GLU A 340 -16.81 17.54 23.57
C GLU A 340 -17.30 16.50 24.62
N LEU A 341 -16.79 15.26 24.58
CA LEU A 341 -17.11 14.15 25.48
C LEU A 341 -16.10 13.99 26.60
#